data_be0b35b80bf93eec27c35350e0009a10
#
_entry.id   be0b35b80bf93eec27c35350e0009a10
#
_cell.length_a   1.000
_cell.length_b   1.000
_cell.length_c   1.000
_cell.angle_alpha   90.00
_cell.angle_beta   90.00
_cell.angle_gamma   90.00
#
_symmetry.space_group_name_H-M   'P 1'
#
loop_
_entity.id
_entity.type
_entity.pdbx_description
1 polymer ?
#
loop_
_entity_poly.entity_id
_entity_poly.type
_entity_poly.pdbx_seq_one_letter_code
_entity_poly.pdbx_strand_id
1 'polypeptide(L)'
;FFSAENHYGRLTADALGAEYRCISQSGWGIVSGWDNDVRHILPPYYTRVCGVAMGQRNAALGAQQENDFAAWQPDAVIVNLGTNDTGAFDNPPWTDPATGKPHQLRRLSNGDFHPADAQKVANGVQHFLTLLRAKNPGAKLVWCIGMLGSELLPVLRQGAEQYKAITGDNSVYLLELPNTTPETVGARQHPGAESHRQAAKVLTAFLKTIL
;
A
#
# COMPACT_ATOMS: atom_id res chain seq x y z
N PHE A 1 -5.89 9.70 -17.94
CA PHE A 1 -5.22 10.01 -16.66
C PHE A 1 -4.67 8.77 -16.01
N PHE A 2 -5.40 7.67 -15.98
CA PHE A 2 -4.95 6.39 -15.44
C PHE A 2 -4.70 5.42 -16.59
N SER A 3 -3.57 4.71 -16.55
CA SER A 3 -3.24 3.70 -17.54
C SER A 3 -2.82 2.43 -16.82
N ALA A 4 -3.59 1.37 -16.97
CA ALA A 4 -3.26 0.05 -16.46
C ALA A 4 -2.00 -0.52 -17.14
N GLU A 5 -1.83 -0.24 -18.44
CA GLU A 5 -0.71 -0.75 -19.24
C GLU A 5 0.62 -0.11 -18.86
N ASN A 6 0.63 1.18 -18.47
CA ASN A 6 1.83 1.90 -18.08
C ASN A 6 2.09 1.89 -16.57
N HIS A 7 1.33 1.14 -15.80
CA HIS A 7 1.52 1.01 -14.36
C HIS A 7 2.76 0.17 -14.05
N TYR A 8 3.58 0.61 -13.09
CA TYR A 8 4.84 -0.07 -12.75
C TYR A 8 4.67 -1.56 -12.42
N GLY A 9 3.58 -1.94 -11.73
CA GLY A 9 3.29 -3.34 -11.42
C GLY A 9 3.06 -4.19 -12.69
N ARG A 10 2.31 -3.65 -13.66
CA ARG A 10 2.10 -4.32 -14.96
C ARG A 10 3.41 -4.43 -15.74
N LEU A 11 4.18 -3.35 -15.84
CA LEU A 11 5.48 -3.34 -16.52
C LEU A 11 6.47 -4.32 -15.87
N THR A 12 6.44 -4.45 -14.55
CA THR A 12 7.25 -5.43 -13.81
C THR A 12 6.83 -6.86 -14.15
N ALA A 13 5.54 -7.14 -14.15
CA ALA A 13 5.03 -8.47 -14.50
C ALA A 13 5.41 -8.87 -15.93
N ASP A 14 5.23 -7.97 -16.90
CA ASP A 14 5.63 -8.19 -18.28
C ASP A 14 7.14 -8.48 -18.41
N ALA A 15 7.98 -7.74 -17.68
CA ALA A 15 9.44 -7.93 -17.67
C ALA A 15 9.90 -9.25 -17.01
N LEU A 16 9.04 -9.85 -16.16
CA LEU A 16 9.28 -11.13 -15.51
C LEU A 16 8.56 -12.31 -16.23
N GLY A 17 7.71 -12.04 -17.20
CA GLY A 17 6.83 -13.05 -17.81
C GLY A 17 5.79 -13.60 -16.81
N ALA A 18 5.35 -12.78 -15.85
CA ALA A 18 4.51 -13.20 -14.75
C ALA A 18 3.02 -12.82 -14.96
N GLU A 19 2.13 -13.62 -14.39
CA GLU A 19 0.72 -13.22 -14.21
C GLU A 19 0.64 -12.07 -13.20
N TYR A 20 -0.27 -11.13 -13.44
CA TYR A 20 -0.43 -9.95 -12.63
C TYR A 20 -1.87 -9.73 -12.17
N ARG A 21 -2.05 -9.55 -10.86
CA ARG A 21 -3.31 -9.12 -10.25
C ARG A 21 -3.08 -7.84 -9.45
N CYS A 22 -4.02 -6.91 -9.52
CA CYS A 22 -3.91 -5.62 -8.86
C CYS A 22 -5.13 -5.37 -7.96
N ILE A 23 -4.85 -5.01 -6.70
CA ILE A 23 -5.84 -4.56 -5.72
C ILE A 23 -5.39 -3.18 -5.29
N SER A 24 -6.06 -2.13 -5.73
CA SER A 24 -5.69 -0.76 -5.43
C SER A 24 -6.89 0.18 -5.45
N GLN A 25 -6.80 1.22 -4.64
CA GLN A 25 -7.76 2.31 -4.60
C GLN A 25 -7.02 3.62 -4.36
N SER A 26 -7.31 4.63 -5.20
CA SER A 26 -6.70 5.96 -5.09
C SER A 26 -7.11 6.65 -3.79
N GLY A 27 -6.16 7.34 -3.13
CA GLY A 27 -6.39 8.07 -1.90
C GLY A 27 -6.42 7.23 -0.62
N TRP A 28 -6.30 5.90 -0.72
CA TRP A 28 -6.39 5.00 0.42
C TRP A 28 -5.02 4.66 0.98
N GLY A 29 -4.95 4.48 2.31
CA GLY A 29 -3.73 4.17 3.02
C GLY A 29 -3.77 2.85 3.80
N ILE A 30 -2.90 2.77 4.79
CA ILE A 30 -2.75 1.62 5.71
C ILE A 30 -3.75 1.76 6.88
N VAL A 31 -3.77 2.94 7.51
CA VAL A 31 -4.59 3.27 8.69
C VAL A 31 -5.44 4.50 8.49
N SER A 32 -5.23 5.24 7.41
CA SER A 32 -5.95 6.47 7.06
C SER A 32 -5.91 6.70 5.55
N GLY A 33 -6.98 7.26 4.98
CA GLY A 33 -6.91 7.97 3.71
C GLY A 33 -6.09 9.25 3.83
N TRP A 34 -5.69 9.83 2.71
CA TRP A 34 -4.92 11.08 2.66
C TRP A 34 -5.60 12.25 3.38
N ASP A 35 -6.91 12.20 3.52
CA ASP A 35 -7.80 13.18 4.13
C ASP A 35 -8.17 12.87 5.59
N ASN A 36 -7.47 11.96 6.24
CA ASN A 36 -7.73 11.41 7.57
C ASN A 36 -9.03 10.58 7.70
N ASP A 37 -9.73 10.28 6.59
CA ASP A 37 -10.88 9.36 6.63
C ASP A 37 -10.41 7.92 6.88
N VAL A 38 -10.69 7.40 8.07
CA VAL A 38 -10.30 6.06 8.50
C VAL A 38 -11.03 4.92 7.79
N ARG A 39 -12.03 5.23 6.97
CA ARG A 39 -12.72 4.27 6.11
C ARG A 39 -11.97 4.03 4.80
N HIS A 40 -11.07 4.96 4.42
CA HIS A 40 -10.27 4.91 3.21
C HIS A 40 -8.93 4.19 3.46
N ILE A 41 -9.02 2.94 3.91
CA ILE A 41 -7.87 2.06 4.17
C ILE A 41 -8.01 0.74 3.41
N LEU A 42 -6.93 0.25 2.84
CA LEU A 42 -6.96 -0.94 1.98
C LEU A 42 -7.02 -2.27 2.73
N PRO A 43 -6.33 -2.45 3.87
CA PRO A 43 -6.21 -3.77 4.51
C PRO A 43 -7.52 -4.53 4.74
N PRO A 44 -8.62 -3.92 5.23
CA PRO A 44 -9.88 -4.64 5.45
C PRO A 44 -10.56 -5.17 4.17
N TYR A 45 -10.20 -4.60 3.01
CA TYR A 45 -10.79 -4.96 1.72
C TYR A 45 -9.97 -6.00 0.96
N TYR A 46 -8.75 -6.28 1.41
CA TYR A 46 -7.83 -7.21 0.74
C TYR A 46 -8.42 -8.62 0.63
N THR A 47 -9.18 -9.07 1.62
CA THR A 47 -9.74 -10.43 1.64
C THR A 47 -10.99 -10.60 0.81
N ARG A 48 -11.52 -9.54 0.21
CA ARG A 48 -12.76 -9.56 -0.58
C ARG A 48 -12.46 -9.74 -2.07
N VAL A 49 -13.42 -10.31 -2.79
CA VAL A 49 -13.35 -10.43 -4.27
C VAL A 49 -13.14 -9.07 -4.92
N CYS A 50 -13.92 -8.06 -4.52
CA CYS A 50 -13.75 -6.66 -4.90
C CYS A 50 -14.35 -5.73 -3.83
N GLY A 51 -13.77 -5.75 -2.62
CA GLY A 51 -14.33 -5.11 -1.44
C GLY A 51 -14.64 -3.62 -1.57
N VAL A 52 -13.89 -2.91 -2.42
CA VAL A 52 -14.11 -1.48 -2.71
C VAL A 52 -15.35 -1.22 -3.60
N ALA A 53 -15.87 -2.23 -4.29
CA ALA A 53 -17.05 -2.11 -5.14
C ALA A 53 -18.33 -2.22 -4.29
N MET A 54 -18.79 -1.07 -3.79
CA MET A 54 -19.94 -0.98 -2.90
C MET A 54 -21.27 -0.96 -3.66
N GLY A 55 -22.38 -1.11 -2.92
CA GLY A 55 -23.74 -1.03 -3.42
C GLY A 55 -24.37 -2.40 -3.72
N GLN A 56 -25.72 -2.44 -3.74
CA GLN A 56 -26.50 -3.67 -3.85
C GLN A 56 -26.17 -4.51 -5.10
N ARG A 57 -25.99 -3.87 -6.24
CA ARG A 57 -25.64 -4.57 -7.50
C ARG A 57 -24.29 -5.30 -7.37
N ASN A 58 -23.27 -4.64 -6.85
CA ASN A 58 -21.95 -5.23 -6.68
C ASN A 58 -21.97 -6.35 -5.63
N ALA A 59 -22.72 -6.16 -4.54
CA ALA A 59 -22.93 -7.19 -3.53
C ALA A 59 -23.63 -8.43 -4.12
N ALA A 60 -24.66 -8.24 -4.93
CA ALA A 60 -25.36 -9.33 -5.63
C ALA A 60 -24.46 -10.08 -6.62
N LEU A 61 -23.45 -9.42 -7.19
CA LEU A 61 -22.41 -10.03 -8.04
C LEU A 61 -21.28 -10.71 -7.23
N GLY A 62 -21.37 -10.72 -5.90
CA GLY A 62 -20.37 -11.37 -5.05
C GLY A 62 -19.17 -10.50 -4.68
N ALA A 63 -19.17 -9.19 -4.97
CA ALA A 63 -18.03 -8.31 -4.72
C ALA A 63 -17.57 -8.32 -3.25
N GLN A 64 -18.49 -8.51 -2.31
CA GLN A 64 -18.23 -8.52 -0.87
C GLN A 64 -17.92 -9.92 -0.32
N GLN A 65 -17.97 -10.97 -1.14
CA GLN A 65 -17.61 -12.33 -0.71
C GLN A 65 -16.11 -12.41 -0.40
N GLU A 66 -15.72 -13.34 0.44
CA GLU A 66 -14.30 -13.66 0.64
C GLU A 66 -13.69 -14.19 -0.65
N ASN A 67 -12.48 -13.71 -0.97
CA ASN A 67 -11.71 -14.20 -2.09
C ASN A 67 -11.15 -15.60 -1.78
N ASP A 68 -11.22 -16.49 -2.76
CA ASP A 68 -10.57 -17.80 -2.67
C ASP A 68 -9.06 -17.65 -2.98
N PHE A 69 -8.28 -17.44 -1.95
CA PHE A 69 -6.83 -17.35 -2.08
C PHE A 69 -6.18 -18.69 -2.44
N ALA A 70 -6.82 -19.82 -2.20
CA ALA A 70 -6.28 -21.13 -2.56
C ALA A 70 -6.31 -21.38 -4.09
N ALA A 71 -7.25 -20.75 -4.78
CA ALA A 71 -7.37 -20.86 -6.23
C ALA A 71 -6.23 -20.19 -7.00
N TRP A 72 -5.53 -19.26 -6.38
CA TRP A 72 -4.39 -18.55 -6.98
C TRP A 72 -3.45 -18.02 -5.91
N GLN A 73 -2.23 -18.55 -5.90
CA GLN A 73 -1.19 -18.16 -4.93
C GLN A 73 -0.05 -17.43 -5.68
N PRO A 74 0.27 -16.19 -5.30
CA PRO A 74 1.38 -15.46 -5.92
C PRO A 74 2.73 -15.91 -5.35
N ASP A 75 3.78 -15.84 -6.18
CA ASP A 75 5.17 -15.97 -5.73
C ASP A 75 5.63 -14.72 -4.95
N ALA A 76 5.08 -13.55 -5.30
CA ALA A 76 5.34 -12.30 -4.60
C ALA A 76 4.08 -11.45 -4.43
N VAL A 77 3.94 -10.81 -3.26
CA VAL A 77 2.95 -9.76 -2.99
C VAL A 77 3.67 -8.44 -2.83
N ILE A 78 3.37 -7.48 -3.69
CA ILE A 78 3.95 -6.15 -3.68
C ILE A 78 2.95 -5.19 -3.05
N VAL A 79 3.30 -4.64 -1.88
CA VAL A 79 2.52 -3.59 -1.21
C VAL A 79 3.16 -2.24 -1.51
N ASN A 80 2.39 -1.28 -2.00
CA ASN A 80 2.83 0.10 -2.12
C ASN A 80 1.78 1.01 -1.47
N LEU A 81 1.83 1.04 -0.14
CA LEU A 81 0.97 1.84 0.74
C LEU A 81 1.84 2.66 1.69
N GLY A 82 1.30 3.77 2.16
CA GLY A 82 1.95 4.70 3.09
C GLY A 82 1.98 6.13 2.58
N THR A 83 1.96 6.35 1.27
CA THR A 83 1.93 7.70 0.68
C THR A 83 0.70 8.49 1.14
N ASN A 84 -0.47 7.88 1.17
CA ASN A 84 -1.69 8.53 1.65
C ASN A 84 -1.68 8.73 3.17
N ASP A 85 -1.13 7.77 3.92
CA ASP A 85 -0.92 7.96 5.36
C ASP A 85 0.06 9.13 5.62
N THR A 86 1.12 9.29 4.82
CA THR A 86 2.02 10.45 4.89
C THR A 86 1.24 11.75 4.69
N GLY A 87 0.42 11.81 3.63
CA GLY A 87 -0.43 12.98 3.36
C GLY A 87 -1.41 13.29 4.49
N ALA A 88 -1.92 12.28 5.18
CA ALA A 88 -2.83 12.47 6.31
C ALA A 88 -2.19 13.25 7.48
N PHE A 89 -0.88 13.13 7.70
CA PHE A 89 -0.16 13.92 8.72
C PHE A 89 -0.17 15.43 8.44
N ASP A 90 -0.38 15.81 7.19
CA ASP A 90 -0.38 17.22 6.75
C ASP A 90 -1.79 17.77 6.52
N ASN A 91 -2.82 16.93 6.63
CA ASN A 91 -4.20 17.29 6.37
C ASN A 91 -4.99 17.52 7.68
N PRO A 92 -6.06 18.33 7.64
CA PRO A 92 -6.92 18.58 8.79
C PRO A 92 -7.61 17.30 9.28
N PRO A 93 -8.12 17.28 10.52
CA PRO A 93 -8.85 16.14 11.03
C PRO A 93 -10.12 15.88 10.21
N TRP A 94 -10.40 14.60 9.99
CA TRP A 94 -11.68 14.13 9.50
C TRP A 94 -12.59 13.74 10.68
N THR A 95 -13.85 14.14 10.62
CA THR A 95 -14.83 13.78 11.66
C THR A 95 -15.76 12.69 11.11
N ASP A 96 -15.82 11.56 11.81
CA ASP A 96 -16.73 10.47 11.48
C ASP A 96 -18.19 10.95 11.58
N PRO A 97 -18.96 10.96 10.47
CA PRO A 97 -20.33 11.46 10.48
C PRO A 97 -21.31 10.58 11.29
N ALA A 98 -20.94 9.32 11.57
CA ALA A 98 -21.78 8.41 12.34
C ALA A 98 -21.61 8.58 13.85
N THR A 99 -20.40 8.93 14.30
CA THR A 99 -20.04 8.98 15.71
C THR A 99 -19.67 10.38 16.21
N GLY A 100 -19.44 11.33 15.32
CA GLY A 100 -18.91 12.66 15.64
C GLY A 100 -17.45 12.65 16.12
N LYS A 101 -16.75 11.50 16.05
CA LYS A 101 -15.38 11.37 16.55
C LYS A 101 -14.38 11.91 15.54
N PRO A 102 -13.47 12.82 15.93
CA PRO A 102 -12.40 13.28 15.05
C PRO A 102 -11.28 12.24 14.94
N HIS A 103 -10.71 12.12 13.76
CA HIS A 103 -9.54 11.30 13.44
C HIS A 103 -8.49 12.17 12.77
N GLN A 104 -7.23 12.02 13.16
CA GLN A 104 -6.10 12.73 12.57
C GLN A 104 -4.80 11.98 12.86
N LEU A 105 -3.93 11.91 11.86
CA LEU A 105 -2.50 11.70 12.03
C LEU A 105 -1.84 13.07 12.18
N ARG A 106 -0.97 13.23 13.19
CA ARG A 106 -0.46 14.56 13.59
C ARG A 106 1.04 14.66 13.43
N ARG A 107 1.52 15.86 13.14
CA ARG A 107 2.93 16.21 13.29
C ARG A 107 3.18 16.96 14.61
N LEU A 108 4.42 16.91 15.07
CA LEU A 108 4.94 17.78 16.12
C LEU A 108 5.26 19.16 15.53
N SER A 109 5.51 20.15 16.40
CA SER A 109 5.85 21.53 16.00
C SER A 109 7.16 21.64 15.20
N ASN A 110 8.05 20.66 15.32
CA ASN A 110 9.30 20.59 14.56
C ASN A 110 9.14 19.88 13.19
N GLY A 111 7.92 19.46 12.83
CA GLY A 111 7.60 18.77 11.58
C GLY A 111 7.68 17.24 11.65
N ASP A 112 8.23 16.64 12.70
CA ASP A 112 8.31 15.19 12.85
C ASP A 112 6.91 14.58 13.03
N PHE A 113 6.77 13.31 12.70
CA PHE A 113 5.54 12.57 12.99
C PHE A 113 5.32 12.45 14.50
N HIS A 114 4.10 12.69 14.94
CA HIS A 114 3.75 12.48 16.36
C HIS A 114 3.95 10.98 16.72
N PRO A 115 4.72 10.65 17.78
CA PRO A 115 5.13 9.27 18.05
C PRO A 115 3.98 8.26 18.18
N ALA A 116 2.87 8.63 18.82
CA ALA A 116 1.71 7.75 18.95
C ALA A 116 1.01 7.49 17.61
N ASP A 117 1.01 8.46 16.70
CA ASP A 117 0.39 8.31 15.38
C ASP A 117 1.31 7.52 14.43
N ALA A 118 2.63 7.75 14.49
CA ALA A 118 3.62 6.92 13.82
C ALA A 118 3.53 5.45 14.28
N GLN A 119 3.42 5.21 15.60
CA GLN A 119 3.24 3.86 16.14
C GLN A 119 1.93 3.22 15.65
N LYS A 120 0.85 3.99 15.50
CA LYS A 120 -0.41 3.50 14.91
C LYS A 120 -0.20 3.00 13.48
N VAL A 121 0.57 3.73 12.67
CA VAL A 121 0.90 3.31 11.30
C VAL A 121 1.79 2.06 11.32
N ALA A 122 2.83 2.01 12.17
CA ALA A 122 3.70 0.84 12.29
C ALA A 122 2.91 -0.42 12.70
N ASN A 123 1.96 -0.29 13.63
CA ASN A 123 1.06 -1.39 14.00
C ASN A 123 0.17 -1.82 12.82
N GLY A 124 -0.31 -0.87 12.02
CA GLY A 124 -1.07 -1.15 10.79
C GLY A 124 -0.27 -1.96 9.78
N VAL A 125 1.01 -1.62 9.59
CA VAL A 125 1.95 -2.40 8.77
C VAL A 125 2.09 -3.83 9.28
N GLN A 126 2.37 -3.99 10.57
CA GLN A 126 2.51 -5.30 11.22
C GLN A 126 1.25 -6.16 11.02
N HIS A 127 0.07 -5.60 11.28
CA HIS A 127 -1.20 -6.30 11.13
C HIS A 127 -1.47 -6.68 9.67
N PHE A 128 -1.17 -5.80 8.73
CA PHE A 128 -1.38 -6.11 7.33
C PHE A 128 -0.42 -7.18 6.81
N LEU A 129 0.84 -7.16 7.22
CA LEU A 129 1.80 -8.23 6.92
C LEU A 129 1.33 -9.59 7.48
N THR A 130 0.76 -9.60 8.68
CA THR A 130 0.17 -10.81 9.28
C THR A 130 -0.99 -11.35 8.41
N LEU A 131 -1.88 -10.47 7.96
CA LEU A 131 -2.97 -10.84 7.07
C LEU A 131 -2.47 -11.37 5.72
N LEU A 132 -1.51 -10.66 5.12
CA LEU A 132 -0.92 -11.04 3.83
C LEU A 132 -0.27 -12.42 3.92
N ARG A 133 0.50 -12.69 4.98
CA ARG A 133 1.15 -13.98 5.18
C ARG A 133 0.13 -15.10 5.38
N ALA A 134 -0.93 -14.86 6.15
CA ALA A 134 -1.98 -15.85 6.37
C ALA A 134 -2.71 -16.23 5.08
N LYS A 135 -2.87 -15.28 4.13
CA LYS A 135 -3.52 -15.52 2.84
C LYS A 135 -2.57 -15.99 1.74
N ASN A 136 -1.27 -15.73 1.86
CA ASN A 136 -0.24 -16.07 0.87
C ASN A 136 0.98 -16.70 1.57
N PRO A 137 0.88 -17.95 2.08
CA PRO A 137 1.89 -18.56 2.95
C PRO A 137 3.27 -18.69 2.31
N GLY A 138 3.35 -18.89 0.99
CA GLY A 138 4.61 -19.07 0.25
C GLY A 138 5.21 -17.80 -0.34
N ALA A 139 4.47 -16.70 -0.40
CA ALA A 139 4.86 -15.52 -1.15
C ALA A 139 6.03 -14.73 -0.51
N LYS A 140 6.86 -14.11 -1.34
CA LYS A 140 7.74 -13.03 -0.90
C LYS A 140 6.90 -11.77 -0.69
N LEU A 141 6.93 -11.19 0.53
CA LEU A 141 6.20 -9.96 0.82
C LEU A 141 7.15 -8.77 0.66
N VAL A 142 6.88 -7.90 -0.30
CA VAL A 142 7.72 -6.74 -0.59
C VAL A 142 6.92 -5.47 -0.35
N TRP A 143 7.29 -4.70 0.67
CA TRP A 143 6.69 -3.41 0.92
C TRP A 143 7.50 -2.32 0.23
N CYS A 144 6.88 -1.63 -0.69
CA CYS A 144 7.46 -0.52 -1.43
C CYS A 144 6.97 0.82 -0.87
N ILE A 145 7.82 1.84 -0.95
CA ILE A 145 7.49 3.25 -0.75
C ILE A 145 8.33 4.07 -1.74
N GLY A 146 7.90 5.27 -2.08
CA GLY A 146 8.57 6.14 -3.04
C GLY A 146 7.58 6.66 -4.08
N MET A 147 8.08 7.09 -5.23
CA MET A 147 7.35 7.74 -6.31
C MET A 147 6.73 9.10 -5.93
N LEU A 148 6.18 9.26 -4.74
CA LEU A 148 5.64 10.50 -4.16
C LEU A 148 6.22 10.78 -2.77
N GLY A 149 7.47 10.38 -2.54
CA GLY A 149 8.17 10.56 -1.29
C GLY A 149 8.32 9.27 -0.50
N SER A 150 9.33 9.25 0.37
CA SER A 150 9.68 8.09 1.21
C SER A 150 9.82 8.47 2.68
N GLU A 151 9.27 9.61 3.10
CA GLU A 151 9.38 10.12 4.47
C GLU A 151 8.89 9.11 5.52
N LEU A 152 7.85 8.33 5.18
CA LEU A 152 7.27 7.31 6.07
C LEU A 152 8.12 6.02 6.15
N LEU A 153 9.18 5.85 5.35
CA LEU A 153 10.00 4.63 5.30
C LEU A 153 10.50 4.15 6.68
N PRO A 154 10.95 5.03 7.61
CA PRO A 154 11.36 4.59 8.95
C PRO A 154 10.21 3.93 9.74
N VAL A 155 8.99 4.46 9.63
CA VAL A 155 7.78 3.94 10.28
C VAL A 155 7.37 2.59 9.68
N LEU A 156 7.41 2.47 8.33
CA LEU A 156 7.16 1.20 7.64
C LEU A 156 8.16 0.14 8.04
N ARG A 157 9.45 0.51 8.16
CA ARG A 157 10.52 -0.37 8.64
C ARG A 157 10.24 -0.84 10.06
N GLN A 158 9.86 0.06 10.96
CA GLN A 158 9.49 -0.29 12.33
C GLN A 158 8.37 -1.34 12.36
N GLY A 159 7.30 -1.16 11.58
CA GLY A 159 6.20 -2.13 11.51
C GLY A 159 6.62 -3.49 10.95
N ALA A 160 7.48 -3.49 9.93
CA ALA A 160 8.02 -4.72 9.35
C ALA A 160 8.94 -5.46 10.34
N GLU A 161 9.79 -4.75 11.08
CA GLU A 161 10.66 -5.35 12.11
C GLU A 161 9.84 -5.88 13.31
N GLN A 162 8.78 -5.19 13.72
CA GLN A 162 7.84 -5.70 14.73
C GLN A 162 7.21 -7.02 14.27
N TYR A 163 6.78 -7.11 13.01
CA TYR A 163 6.24 -8.33 12.42
C TYR A 163 7.28 -9.46 12.43
N LYS A 164 8.50 -9.21 11.94
CA LYS A 164 9.59 -10.20 11.90
C LYS A 164 9.96 -10.69 13.29
N ALA A 165 10.03 -9.79 14.27
CA ALA A 165 10.37 -10.14 15.65
C ALA A 165 9.36 -11.11 16.28
N ILE A 166 8.09 -11.00 15.92
CA ILE A 166 7.01 -11.87 16.43
C ILE A 166 6.96 -13.20 15.69
N THR A 167 7.19 -13.19 14.37
CA THR A 167 6.92 -14.35 13.52
C THR A 167 8.16 -15.13 13.09
N GLY A 168 9.35 -14.51 13.12
CA GLY A 168 10.55 -15.05 12.52
C GLY A 168 10.55 -15.08 10.99
N ASP A 169 9.59 -14.46 10.34
CA ASP A 169 9.44 -14.47 8.88
C ASP A 169 10.52 -13.63 8.19
N ASN A 170 11.46 -14.29 7.53
CA ASN A 170 12.55 -13.65 6.77
C ASN A 170 12.19 -13.35 5.31
N SER A 171 10.99 -13.68 4.86
CA SER A 171 10.51 -13.44 3.48
C SER A 171 9.73 -12.12 3.37
N VAL A 172 10.08 -11.12 4.19
CA VAL A 172 9.52 -9.75 4.17
C VAL A 172 10.64 -8.77 3.87
N TYR A 173 10.43 -7.93 2.89
CA TYR A 173 11.41 -6.98 2.35
C TYR A 173 10.82 -5.57 2.29
N LEU A 174 11.69 -4.56 2.42
CA LEU A 174 11.36 -3.17 2.12
C LEU A 174 12.17 -2.71 0.92
N LEU A 175 11.52 -2.02 -0.01
CA LEU A 175 12.13 -1.50 -1.22
C LEU A 175 11.72 -0.03 -1.41
N GLU A 176 12.70 0.86 -1.51
CA GLU A 176 12.46 2.24 -1.91
C GLU A 176 12.44 2.35 -3.43
N LEU A 177 11.34 2.89 -3.97
CA LEU A 177 11.19 3.17 -5.39
C LEU A 177 11.65 4.59 -5.70
N PRO A 178 12.16 4.86 -6.92
CA PRO A 178 12.58 6.20 -7.32
C PRO A 178 11.45 7.22 -7.19
N ASN A 179 11.75 8.39 -6.64
CA ASN A 179 10.80 9.48 -6.57
C ASN A 179 10.56 10.10 -7.94
N THR A 180 9.34 10.56 -8.16
CA THR A 180 8.97 11.38 -9.32
C THR A 180 9.71 12.71 -9.26
N THR A 181 10.25 13.12 -10.40
CA THR A 181 10.92 14.41 -10.59
C THR A 181 10.05 15.35 -11.44
N PRO A 182 10.38 16.65 -11.54
CA PRO A 182 9.67 17.57 -12.44
C PRO A 182 9.60 17.08 -13.89
N GLU A 183 10.61 16.33 -14.37
CA GLU A 183 10.66 15.78 -15.73
C GLU A 183 9.81 14.52 -15.90
N THR A 184 9.50 13.83 -14.80
CA THR A 184 8.79 12.55 -14.83
C THR A 184 7.38 12.61 -14.21
N VAL A 185 6.98 13.80 -13.71
CA VAL A 185 5.65 14.04 -13.16
C VAL A 185 4.58 13.97 -14.26
N GLY A 186 3.44 13.40 -13.90
CA GLY A 186 2.26 13.34 -14.75
C GLY A 186 1.16 14.31 -14.32
N ALA A 187 -0.07 13.96 -14.64
CA ALA A 187 -1.23 14.78 -14.31
C ALA A 187 -1.43 14.92 -12.79
N ARG A 188 -1.81 16.12 -12.34
CA ARG A 188 -2.14 16.44 -10.94
C ARG A 188 -1.01 16.07 -9.96
N GLN A 189 0.23 16.34 -10.34
CA GLN A 189 1.43 16.04 -9.54
C GLN A 189 1.62 14.54 -9.19
N HIS A 190 0.96 13.64 -9.92
CA HIS A 190 1.15 12.20 -9.75
C HIS A 190 2.24 11.67 -10.68
N PRO A 191 2.80 10.47 -10.40
CA PRO A 191 3.81 9.85 -11.24
C PRO A 191 3.35 9.70 -12.69
N GLY A 192 4.17 10.19 -13.63
CA GLY A 192 3.96 10.00 -15.06
C GLY A 192 4.47 8.64 -15.54
N ALA A 193 4.27 8.37 -16.83
CA ALA A 193 4.67 7.09 -17.43
C ALA A 193 6.18 6.78 -17.24
N GLU A 194 7.05 7.81 -17.24
CA GLU A 194 8.49 7.62 -17.01
C GLU A 194 8.78 7.23 -15.56
N SER A 195 8.14 7.87 -14.57
CA SER A 195 8.23 7.43 -13.17
C SER A 195 7.85 5.97 -13.00
N HIS A 196 6.77 5.53 -13.66
CA HIS A 196 6.35 4.12 -13.62
C HIS A 196 7.37 3.19 -14.28
N ARG A 197 8.00 3.57 -15.39
CA ARG A 197 9.07 2.77 -16.02
C ARG A 197 10.29 2.64 -15.11
N GLN A 198 10.71 3.73 -14.46
CA GLN A 198 11.84 3.73 -13.51
C GLN A 198 11.54 2.85 -12.29
N ALA A 199 10.35 2.98 -11.71
CA ALA A 199 9.91 2.14 -10.60
C ALA A 199 9.85 0.65 -11.00
N ALA A 200 9.33 0.33 -12.19
CA ALA A 200 9.28 -1.02 -12.71
C ALA A 200 10.69 -1.62 -12.90
N LYS A 201 11.65 -0.84 -13.40
CA LYS A 201 13.03 -1.29 -13.55
C LYS A 201 13.66 -1.68 -12.21
N VAL A 202 13.47 -0.85 -11.17
CA VAL A 202 14.01 -1.10 -9.83
C VAL A 202 13.33 -2.33 -9.22
N LEU A 203 12.00 -2.39 -9.25
CA LEU A 203 11.22 -3.51 -8.71
C LEU A 203 11.56 -4.83 -9.42
N THR A 204 11.65 -4.84 -10.75
CA THR A 204 12.04 -6.02 -11.54
C THR A 204 13.44 -6.52 -11.16
N ALA A 205 14.41 -5.60 -11.06
CA ALA A 205 15.77 -5.96 -10.66
C ALA A 205 15.80 -6.59 -9.26
N PHE A 206 15.08 -6.01 -8.31
CA PHE A 206 14.97 -6.53 -6.95
C PHE A 206 14.30 -7.91 -6.92
N LEU A 207 13.15 -8.09 -7.57
CA LEU A 207 12.43 -9.36 -7.57
C LEU A 207 13.27 -10.51 -8.13
N LYS A 208 14.08 -10.26 -9.17
CA LYS A 208 15.03 -11.27 -9.72
C LYS A 208 16.09 -11.74 -8.70
N THR A 209 16.28 -11.04 -7.61
CA THR A 209 17.24 -11.46 -6.56
C THR A 209 16.62 -12.32 -5.48
N ILE A 210 15.28 -12.37 -5.38
CA ILE A 210 14.57 -13.02 -4.28
C ILE A 210 13.60 -14.11 -4.74
N LEU A 211 13.23 -14.13 -6.03
CA LEU A 211 12.44 -15.19 -6.68
C LEU A 211 13.35 -16.25 -7.31
#